data_cff4641ce63037dbbf30ac8a4a6c37e4
#
_entry.id   cff4641ce63037dbbf30ac8a4a6c37e4
#
_cell.length_a   1.000
_cell.length_b   1.000
_cell.length_c   1.000
_cell.angle_alpha   90.00
_cell.angle_beta   90.00
_cell.angle_gamma   90.00
#
_symmetry.space_group_name_H-M   'P 1'
#
loop_
_entity.id
_entity.type
_entity.pdbx_description
1 polymer ?
#
loop_
_entity_poly.entity_id
_entity_poly.type
_entity_poly.pdbx_seq_one_letter_code
_entity_poly.pdbx_strand_id
1 'polypeptide(L)'
;LLALLLVACGFQLRGSQPLPFSSLYIATGEGSELGAALRRNIRALGSTQLPATPQEAQAIFTVIGEAREKSILSLSGAGRVREFQLRYRFAYRVHDLKGREFVPPTEIVLVRDISFSDEQVLAKEYEEGLLYRDMQNDMVQQVMRRLAAAKIEG
;
A
#
# COMPACT_ATOMS: atom_id res chain seq x y z
N LEU A 1 -18.60 -50.60 2.41
CA LEU A 1 -17.36 -50.24 1.72
C LEU A 1 -17.62 -49.04 0.80
N LEU A 2 -18.03 -47.89 1.37
CA LEU A 2 -18.21 -46.62 0.59
C LEU A 2 -17.94 -45.44 1.51
N ALA A 3 -16.70 -45.34 1.96
CA ALA A 3 -16.19 -44.18 2.67
C ALA A 3 -14.74 -44.01 2.19
N LEU A 4 -14.48 -42.95 1.47
CA LEU A 4 -13.16 -42.31 1.26
C LEU A 4 -13.08 -41.66 -0.12
N LEU A 5 -13.83 -40.57 -0.32
CA LEU A 5 -13.48 -39.56 -1.33
C LEU A 5 -13.89 -38.17 -0.79
N LEU A 6 -13.41 -37.82 0.39
CA LEU A 6 -13.26 -36.42 0.81
C LEU A 6 -11.88 -35.98 0.29
N VAL A 7 -11.79 -35.72 -0.99
CA VAL A 7 -10.66 -35.00 -1.56
C VAL A 7 -10.72 -33.59 -0.98
N ALA A 8 -9.80 -33.33 -0.06
CA ALA A 8 -9.59 -32.04 0.56
C ALA A 8 -9.47 -30.99 -0.54
N CYS A 9 -10.44 -30.07 -0.60
CA CYS A 9 -10.26 -28.80 -1.24
C CYS A 9 -9.04 -28.15 -0.58
N GLY A 10 -7.91 -28.15 -1.28
CA GLY A 10 -6.67 -27.53 -0.84
C GLY A 10 -6.86 -26.04 -0.70
N PHE A 11 -7.50 -25.60 0.36
CA PHE A 11 -7.56 -24.21 0.78
C PHE A 11 -6.19 -23.85 1.34
N GLN A 12 -5.23 -23.60 0.45
CA GLN A 12 -4.00 -22.94 0.83
C GLN A 12 -4.36 -21.50 1.17
N LEU A 13 -4.32 -21.17 2.46
CA LEU A 13 -4.19 -19.79 2.90
C LEU A 13 -3.05 -19.17 2.05
N ARG A 14 -3.40 -18.18 1.27
CA ARG A 14 -2.44 -17.43 0.44
C ARG A 14 -1.52 -16.67 1.41
N GLY A 15 -0.49 -17.37 1.90
CA GLY A 15 0.57 -16.79 2.71
C GLY A 15 1.20 -15.64 1.94
N SER A 16 1.66 -14.62 2.64
CA SER A 16 2.41 -13.51 2.06
C SER A 16 3.60 -14.09 1.28
N GLN A 17 3.65 -13.79 -0.02
CA GLN A 17 4.72 -14.28 -0.87
C GLN A 17 6.04 -13.60 -0.50
N PRO A 18 7.16 -14.35 -0.44
CA PRO A 18 8.47 -13.76 -0.21
C PRO A 18 8.82 -12.77 -1.32
N LEU A 19 9.53 -11.72 -0.95
CA LEU A 19 10.06 -10.78 -1.93
C LEU A 19 11.25 -11.41 -2.66
N PRO A 20 11.45 -11.09 -3.95
CA PRO A 20 12.58 -11.63 -4.72
C PRO A 20 13.94 -11.00 -4.32
N PHE A 21 13.93 -9.94 -3.48
CA PHE A 21 15.12 -9.22 -3.04
C PHE A 21 15.69 -9.84 -1.77
N SER A 22 17.01 -10.08 -1.74
CA SER A 22 17.73 -10.48 -0.51
C SER A 22 17.82 -9.31 0.48
N SER A 23 17.92 -8.08 -0.02
CA SER A 23 17.91 -6.86 0.78
C SER A 23 17.25 -5.70 0.03
N LEU A 24 16.47 -4.87 0.77
CA LEU A 24 15.71 -3.75 0.23
C LEU A 24 15.86 -2.53 1.15
N TYR A 25 16.44 -1.45 0.63
CA TYR A 25 16.45 -0.17 1.33
C TYR A 25 15.17 0.62 1.02
N ILE A 26 14.50 1.12 2.06
CA ILE A 26 13.27 1.92 1.92
C ILE A 26 13.63 3.40 2.08
N ALA A 27 13.76 4.09 0.96
CA ALA A 27 14.07 5.51 0.89
C ALA A 27 12.78 6.34 1.10
N THR A 28 12.36 6.47 2.36
CA THR A 28 11.25 7.33 2.79
C THR A 28 11.71 8.25 3.91
N GLY A 29 11.06 9.40 4.07
CA GLY A 29 11.31 10.28 5.20
C GLY A 29 11.08 9.58 6.55
N GLU A 30 11.75 10.03 7.61
CA GLU A 30 11.68 9.42 8.94
C GLU A 30 10.25 9.40 9.51
N GLY A 31 9.43 10.40 9.18
CA GLY A 31 8.03 10.50 9.59
C GLY A 31 7.01 9.80 8.69
N SER A 32 7.45 9.06 7.66
CA SER A 32 6.51 8.39 6.73
C SER A 32 5.82 7.20 7.40
N GLU A 33 4.51 7.35 7.66
CA GLU A 33 3.67 6.26 8.18
C GLU A 33 3.61 5.05 7.22
N LEU A 34 3.52 5.34 5.92
CA LEU A 34 3.54 4.30 4.88
C LEU A 34 4.88 3.59 4.84
N GLY A 35 6.00 4.32 4.90
CA GLY A 35 7.34 3.75 4.98
C GLY A 35 7.53 2.87 6.21
N ALA A 36 7.04 3.30 7.38
CA ALA A 36 7.05 2.51 8.60
C ALA A 36 6.21 1.22 8.47
N ALA A 37 5.03 1.33 7.84
CA ALA A 37 4.16 0.16 7.59
C ALA A 37 4.80 -0.84 6.62
N LEU A 38 5.44 -0.37 5.55
CA LEU A 38 6.18 -1.22 4.61
C LEU A 38 7.32 -1.97 5.33
N ARG A 39 8.14 -1.26 6.12
CA ARG A 39 9.22 -1.88 6.89
C ARG A 39 8.71 -2.97 7.84
N ARG A 40 7.58 -2.72 8.53
CA ARG A 40 6.95 -3.75 9.41
C ARG A 40 6.52 -4.98 8.63
N ASN A 41 5.86 -4.80 7.49
CA ASN A 41 5.40 -5.92 6.65
C ASN A 41 6.58 -6.74 6.10
N ILE A 42 7.64 -6.08 5.62
CA ILE A 42 8.83 -6.75 5.09
C ILE A 42 9.56 -7.52 6.20
N ARG A 43 9.70 -6.94 7.39
CA ARG A 43 10.29 -7.65 8.54
C ARG A 43 9.47 -8.89 8.93
N ALA A 44 8.15 -8.80 8.87
CA ALA A 44 7.27 -9.92 9.18
C ALA A 44 7.41 -11.09 8.18
N LEU A 45 7.81 -10.86 6.94
CA LEU A 45 8.13 -11.90 5.97
C LEU A 45 9.40 -12.68 6.33
N GLY A 46 10.38 -12.04 6.96
CA GLY A 46 11.65 -12.63 7.37
C GLY A 46 12.60 -13.03 6.24
N SER A 47 12.21 -12.86 4.99
CA SER A 47 12.99 -13.28 3.80
C SER A 47 13.87 -12.19 3.20
N THR A 48 13.65 -10.92 3.57
CA THR A 48 14.31 -9.76 3.00
C THR A 48 14.91 -8.91 4.11
N GLN A 49 16.19 -8.61 4.03
CA GLN A 49 16.87 -7.71 4.95
C GLN A 49 16.54 -6.26 4.65
N LEU A 50 16.52 -5.42 5.70
CA LEU A 50 16.35 -3.96 5.58
C LEU A 50 17.64 -3.27 6.07
N PRO A 51 18.61 -3.03 5.19
CA PRO A 51 19.87 -2.37 5.56
C PRO A 51 19.62 -0.90 5.95
N ALA A 52 20.57 -0.34 6.69
CA ALA A 52 20.50 1.05 7.15
C ALA A 52 20.83 2.05 6.04
N THR A 53 21.62 1.62 5.04
CA THR A 53 22.09 2.48 3.95
C THR A 53 21.75 1.88 2.59
N PRO A 54 21.55 2.70 1.55
CA PRO A 54 21.27 2.20 0.21
C PRO A 54 22.44 1.41 -0.40
N GLN A 55 23.69 1.68 0.03
CA GLN A 55 24.90 1.01 -0.47
C GLN A 55 24.95 -0.47 -0.12
N GLU A 56 24.30 -0.85 0.98
CA GLU A 56 24.23 -2.25 1.46
C GLU A 56 23.04 -3.02 0.87
N ALA A 57 22.20 -2.34 0.07
CA ALA A 57 20.96 -2.92 -0.46
C ALA A 57 21.16 -3.46 -1.88
N GLN A 58 20.54 -4.62 -2.15
CA GLN A 58 20.38 -5.14 -3.51
C GLN A 58 19.44 -4.24 -4.32
N ALA A 59 18.38 -3.77 -3.69
CA ALA A 59 17.38 -2.92 -4.30
C ALA A 59 17.01 -1.72 -3.40
N ILE A 60 16.62 -0.62 -4.00
CA ILE A 60 16.24 0.63 -3.35
C ILE A 60 14.80 0.95 -3.75
N PHE A 61 13.92 1.01 -2.76
CA PHE A 61 12.55 1.48 -2.91
C PHE A 61 12.54 3.01 -2.74
N THR A 62 12.22 3.73 -3.80
CA THR A 62 12.18 5.20 -3.81
C THR A 62 10.76 5.69 -3.99
N VAL A 63 10.29 6.53 -3.07
CA VAL A 63 9.00 7.23 -3.21
C VAL A 63 9.17 8.39 -4.18
N ILE A 64 8.31 8.44 -5.20
CA ILE A 64 8.24 9.52 -6.19
C ILE A 64 7.25 10.58 -5.73
N GLY A 65 6.13 10.18 -5.14
CA GLY A 65 5.13 11.09 -4.64
C GLY A 65 4.07 10.40 -3.78
N GLU A 66 3.53 11.14 -2.83
CA GLU A 66 2.43 10.73 -1.98
C GLU A 66 1.49 11.93 -1.79
N ALA A 67 0.18 11.72 -2.03
CA ALA A 67 -0.82 12.77 -1.87
C ALA A 67 -2.15 12.20 -1.38
N ARG A 68 -2.77 12.92 -0.43
CA ARG A 68 -4.14 12.70 0.03
C ARG A 68 -4.96 13.91 -0.37
N GLU A 69 -6.05 13.68 -1.09
CA GLU A 69 -6.92 14.71 -1.63
C GLU A 69 -8.35 14.46 -1.16
N LYS A 70 -9.08 15.56 -0.90
CA LYS A 70 -10.51 15.52 -0.60
C LYS A 70 -11.22 16.51 -1.52
N SER A 71 -12.21 16.04 -2.25
CA SER A 71 -13.01 16.86 -3.17
C SER A 71 -14.49 16.67 -2.93
N ILE A 72 -15.29 17.67 -3.25
CA ILE A 72 -16.75 17.56 -3.18
C ILE A 72 -17.19 16.63 -4.32
N LEU A 73 -17.94 15.57 -3.95
CA LEU A 73 -18.51 14.63 -4.91
C LEU A 73 -19.94 15.02 -5.29
N SER A 74 -20.76 15.41 -4.31
CA SER A 74 -22.16 15.77 -4.56
C SER A 74 -22.66 16.89 -3.65
N LEU A 75 -23.62 17.65 -4.15
CA LEU A 75 -24.35 18.69 -3.43
C LEU A 75 -25.83 18.33 -3.33
N SER A 76 -26.50 18.85 -2.29
CA SER A 76 -27.96 18.81 -2.19
C SER A 76 -28.59 19.84 -3.15
N GLY A 77 -29.92 19.76 -3.34
CA GLY A 77 -30.66 20.77 -4.10
C GLY A 77 -30.57 22.20 -3.52
N ALA A 78 -30.19 22.34 -2.24
CA ALA A 78 -29.92 23.60 -1.56
C ALA A 78 -28.44 24.05 -1.61
N GLY A 79 -27.60 23.36 -2.39
CA GLY A 79 -26.19 23.71 -2.54
C GLY A 79 -25.29 23.29 -1.38
N ARG A 80 -25.77 22.47 -0.44
CA ARG A 80 -24.94 21.96 0.67
C ARG A 80 -24.24 20.68 0.25
N VAL A 81 -23.02 20.46 0.76
CA VAL A 81 -22.25 19.24 0.51
C VAL A 81 -23.00 18.04 1.10
N ARG A 82 -23.14 16.99 0.30
CA ARG A 82 -23.71 15.70 0.71
C ARG A 82 -22.65 14.60 0.78
N GLU A 83 -21.67 14.65 -0.12
CA GLU A 83 -20.63 13.63 -0.21
C GLU A 83 -19.30 14.26 -0.60
N PHE A 84 -18.25 13.74 0.01
CA PHE A 84 -16.87 13.98 -0.43
C PHE A 84 -16.30 12.71 -1.05
N GLN A 85 -15.37 12.90 -1.98
CA GLN A 85 -14.49 11.86 -2.47
C GLN A 85 -13.10 12.06 -1.87
N LEU A 86 -12.61 11.00 -1.23
CA LEU A 86 -11.25 10.89 -0.72
C LEU A 86 -10.40 10.16 -1.74
N ARG A 87 -9.24 10.71 -2.07
CA ARG A 87 -8.29 10.11 -2.99
C ARG A 87 -6.93 10.02 -2.34
N TYR A 88 -6.30 8.86 -2.42
CA TYR A 88 -4.94 8.65 -1.96
C TYR A 88 -4.10 8.15 -3.12
N ARG A 89 -3.09 8.92 -3.50
CA ARG A 89 -2.15 8.62 -4.59
C ARG A 89 -0.79 8.35 -4.00
N PHE A 90 -0.14 7.32 -4.52
CA PHE A 90 1.19 6.93 -4.12
C PHE A 90 1.98 6.45 -5.34
N ALA A 91 3.09 7.10 -5.62
CA ALA A 91 3.97 6.77 -6.73
C ALA A 91 5.35 6.38 -6.20
N TYR A 92 5.90 5.30 -6.72
CA TYR A 92 7.20 4.76 -6.33
C TYR A 92 7.89 4.04 -7.48
N ARG A 93 9.16 3.73 -7.29
CA ARG A 93 9.95 2.82 -8.14
C ARG A 93 10.88 1.97 -7.29
N VAL A 94 11.39 0.87 -7.86
CA VAL A 94 12.43 0.05 -7.25
C VAL A 94 13.58 -0.12 -8.24
N HIS A 95 14.78 0.20 -7.81
CA HIS A 95 15.96 0.19 -8.67
C HIS A 95 17.22 -0.25 -7.88
N ASP A 96 18.30 -0.56 -8.57
CA ASP A 96 19.61 -0.75 -7.95
C ASP A 96 20.41 0.57 -7.90
N LEU A 97 21.62 0.51 -7.31
CA LEU A 97 22.54 1.66 -7.27
C LEU A 97 23.01 2.12 -8.65
N LYS A 98 22.95 1.27 -9.65
CA LYS A 98 23.34 1.57 -11.05
C LYS A 98 22.19 2.16 -11.86
N GLY A 99 21.00 2.28 -11.27
CA GLY A 99 19.81 2.81 -11.93
C GLY A 99 19.00 1.78 -12.72
N ARG A 100 19.35 0.47 -12.66
CA ARG A 100 18.53 -0.58 -13.27
C ARG A 100 17.23 -0.71 -12.49
N GLU A 101 16.10 -0.64 -13.21
CA GLU A 101 14.78 -0.69 -12.60
C GLU A 101 14.28 -2.14 -12.48
N PHE A 102 13.89 -2.55 -11.26
CA PHE A 102 13.18 -3.80 -10.97
C PHE A 102 11.67 -3.59 -11.00
N VAL A 103 11.23 -2.41 -10.57
CA VAL A 103 9.85 -1.93 -10.71
C VAL A 103 9.94 -0.51 -11.27
N PRO A 104 9.48 -0.26 -12.51
CA PRO A 104 9.49 1.06 -13.09
C PRO A 104 8.58 2.02 -12.30
N PRO A 105 8.67 3.34 -12.53
CA PRO A 105 7.78 4.31 -11.91
C PRO A 105 6.34 3.87 -12.02
N THR A 106 5.72 3.64 -10.87
CA THR A 106 4.39 3.03 -10.74
C THR A 106 3.54 3.85 -9.79
N GLU A 107 2.34 4.22 -10.21
CA GLU A 107 1.36 4.91 -9.36
C GLU A 107 0.24 3.95 -8.96
N ILE A 108 -0.20 4.07 -7.72
CA ILE A 108 -1.41 3.44 -7.18
C ILE A 108 -2.33 4.56 -6.73
N VAL A 109 -3.59 4.49 -7.12
CA VAL A 109 -4.63 5.45 -6.72
C VAL A 109 -5.76 4.68 -6.06
N LEU A 110 -6.10 5.07 -4.84
CA LEU A 110 -7.26 4.58 -4.11
C LEU A 110 -8.28 5.69 -3.99
N VAL A 111 -9.55 5.33 -4.05
CA VAL A 111 -10.68 6.27 -3.95
C VAL A 111 -11.70 5.71 -2.99
N ARG A 112 -12.26 6.55 -2.12
CA ARG A 112 -13.38 6.25 -1.22
C ARG A 112 -14.32 7.43 -1.19
N ASP A 113 -15.60 7.15 -1.15
CA ASP A 113 -16.63 8.18 -0.98
C ASP A 113 -17.11 8.17 0.47
N ILE A 114 -17.36 9.35 1.01
CA ILE A 114 -17.86 9.55 2.38
C ILE A 114 -19.05 10.51 2.37
N SER A 115 -20.15 10.09 2.97
CA SER A 115 -21.30 10.97 3.17
C SER A 115 -20.95 12.07 4.19
N PHE A 116 -21.51 13.25 4.02
CA PHE A 116 -21.31 14.38 4.91
C PHE A 116 -22.64 14.94 5.42
N SER A 117 -22.64 15.41 6.68
CA SER A 117 -23.77 16.08 7.30
C SER A 117 -23.23 17.16 8.25
N ASP A 118 -23.75 18.38 8.11
CA ASP A 118 -23.39 19.51 8.96
C ASP A 118 -23.70 19.25 10.46
N GLU A 119 -24.64 18.35 10.75
CA GLU A 119 -25.03 18.00 12.12
C GLU A 119 -24.04 17.04 12.80
N GLN A 120 -23.17 16.38 12.01
CA GLN A 120 -22.28 15.33 12.49
C GLN A 120 -20.81 15.57 12.10
N VAL A 121 -20.37 16.81 12.00
CA VAL A 121 -19.03 17.18 11.51
C VAL A 121 -17.91 16.39 12.21
N LEU A 122 -17.89 16.40 13.55
CA LEU A 122 -16.83 15.70 14.32
C LEU A 122 -16.82 14.19 14.09
N ALA A 123 -18.01 13.57 13.99
CA ALA A 123 -18.10 12.14 13.69
C ALA A 123 -17.59 11.83 12.27
N LYS A 124 -17.87 12.72 11.30
CA LYS A 124 -17.42 12.60 9.92
C LYS A 124 -15.91 12.83 9.75
N GLU A 125 -15.33 13.75 10.50
CA GLU A 125 -13.86 13.93 10.54
C GLU A 125 -13.15 12.69 11.10
N TYR A 126 -13.73 12.08 12.14
CA TYR A 126 -13.19 10.82 12.67
C TYR A 126 -13.29 9.66 11.66
N GLU A 127 -14.45 9.53 11.00
CA GLU A 127 -14.69 8.53 9.94
C GLU A 127 -13.70 8.72 8.77
N GLU A 128 -13.47 9.95 8.32
CA GLU A 128 -12.48 10.29 7.31
C GLU A 128 -11.08 9.81 7.69
N GLY A 129 -10.66 10.07 8.94
CA GLY A 129 -9.38 9.62 9.46
C GLY A 129 -9.25 8.08 9.47
N LEU A 130 -10.34 7.35 9.76
CA LEU A 130 -10.38 5.89 9.66
C LEU A 130 -10.25 5.42 8.22
N LEU A 131 -10.99 6.04 7.28
CA LEU A 131 -10.92 5.70 5.87
C LEU A 131 -9.52 5.91 5.29
N TYR A 132 -8.83 7.00 5.60
CA TYR A 132 -7.44 7.19 5.17
C TYR A 132 -6.49 6.14 5.75
N ARG A 133 -6.70 5.69 6.98
CA ARG A 133 -5.91 4.58 7.55
C ARG A 133 -6.17 3.26 6.82
N ASP A 134 -7.41 2.97 6.49
CA ASP A 134 -7.77 1.77 5.72
C ASP A 134 -7.19 1.84 4.30
N MET A 135 -7.28 3.01 3.64
CA MET A 135 -6.65 3.23 2.33
C MET A 135 -5.13 3.05 2.41
N GLN A 136 -4.48 3.50 3.47
CA GLN A 136 -3.04 3.29 3.67
C GLN A 136 -2.70 1.80 3.83
N ASN A 137 -3.49 1.05 4.58
CA ASN A 137 -3.31 -0.39 4.71
C ASN A 137 -3.49 -1.10 3.35
N ASP A 138 -4.53 -0.75 2.59
CA ASP A 138 -4.73 -1.26 1.23
C ASP A 138 -3.56 -0.92 0.31
N MET A 139 -3.03 0.31 0.40
CA MET A 139 -1.87 0.78 -0.36
C MET A 139 -0.65 -0.09 -0.08
N VAL A 140 -0.33 -0.30 1.21
CA VAL A 140 0.78 -1.15 1.63
C VAL A 140 0.63 -2.56 1.07
N GLN A 141 -0.57 -3.15 1.15
CA GLN A 141 -0.82 -4.50 0.62
C GLN A 141 -0.64 -4.56 -0.91
N GLN A 142 -1.05 -3.51 -1.63
CA GLN A 142 -0.85 -3.46 -3.08
C GLN A 142 0.63 -3.32 -3.44
N VAL A 143 1.38 -2.47 -2.73
CA VAL A 143 2.83 -2.34 -2.90
C VAL A 143 3.51 -3.68 -2.62
N MET A 144 3.20 -4.36 -1.51
CA MET A 144 3.79 -5.66 -1.16
C MET A 144 3.56 -6.71 -2.23
N ARG A 145 2.34 -6.80 -2.79
CA ARG A 145 2.04 -7.72 -3.91
C ARG A 145 2.85 -7.42 -5.15
N ARG A 146 3.03 -6.14 -5.49
CA ARG A 146 3.82 -5.73 -6.67
C ARG A 146 5.32 -5.98 -6.45
N LEU A 147 5.82 -5.76 -5.24
CA LEU A 147 7.19 -6.10 -4.87
C LEU A 147 7.45 -7.61 -4.98
N ALA A 148 6.51 -8.44 -4.52
CA ALA A 148 6.62 -9.89 -4.62
C ALA A 148 6.59 -10.41 -6.08
N ALA A 149 5.92 -9.68 -6.97
CA ALA A 149 5.84 -10.00 -8.40
C ALA A 149 7.00 -9.42 -9.24
N ALA A 150 7.89 -8.61 -8.63
CA ALA A 150 9.01 -8.01 -9.33
C ALA A 150 9.99 -9.10 -9.83
N LYS A 151 10.51 -8.91 -11.04
CA LYS A 151 11.49 -9.82 -11.64
C LYS A 151 12.89 -9.22 -11.42
N ILE A 152 13.75 -10.02 -10.80
CA ILE A 152 15.19 -9.76 -10.79
C ILE A 152 15.75 -10.54 -11.98
N GLU A 153 15.77 -9.93 -13.15
CA GLU A 153 16.52 -10.51 -14.26
C GLU A 153 18.01 -10.33 -13.95
N GLY A 154 18.71 -11.47 -13.95
CA GLY A 154 20.14 -11.56 -13.69
C GLY A 154 20.97 -10.92 -14.79
#